data_4a077c83545b11e06b7c34b9bb2c6a7b
#
_entry.id   4a077c83545b11e06b7c34b9bb2c6a7b
#
_cell.length_a   1.000
_cell.length_b   1.000
_cell.length_c   1.000
_cell.angle_alpha   90.00
_cell.angle_beta   90.00
_cell.angle_gamma   90.00
#
_symmetry.space_group_name_H-M   'P 1'
#
loop_
_entity.id
_entity.type
_entity.pdbx_description
1 polymer ?
#
loop_
_entity_poly.entity_id
_entity_poly.type
_entity_poly.pdbx_seq_one_letter_code
_entity_poly.pdbx_strand_id
1 'polypeptide(L)'
;MHPEKDTAEAFLLRRAAKTGVPITGSFELTPLCNLNCKMCYVRMNRTEQEKISRLQTAEEWTALAEKLRDAGTLFLLLTGGEPLLYPAFRAVYLAVRKRGMIVTVNTNGTLLNEDWAAFFAKNPPRRMNVTLYGASGETTNHCAVTRPGTQKQCAAFSFCRRTACR
;
A
#
# COMPACT_ATOMS: atom_id res chain seq x y z
N MET A 1 -30.12 7.03 -11.95
CA MET A 1 -28.81 6.91 -12.61
C MET A 1 -28.14 8.28 -12.47
N HIS A 2 -27.30 8.47 -11.44
CA HIS A 2 -26.54 9.72 -11.31
C HIS A 2 -25.50 9.77 -12.45
N PRO A 3 -25.38 10.86 -13.19
CA PRO A 3 -24.28 11.00 -14.14
C PRO A 3 -22.96 10.91 -13.37
N GLU A 4 -22.18 9.86 -13.63
CA GLU A 4 -20.81 9.79 -13.13
C GLU A 4 -20.11 11.07 -13.61
N LYS A 5 -19.75 11.92 -12.64
CA LYS A 5 -18.93 13.09 -12.96
C LYS A 5 -17.68 12.58 -13.65
N ASP A 6 -17.47 13.00 -14.87
CA ASP A 6 -16.34 12.62 -15.70
C ASP A 6 -15.05 13.18 -15.06
N THR A 7 -14.47 12.42 -14.14
CA THR A 7 -13.22 12.81 -13.48
C THR A 7 -12.07 12.65 -14.45
N ALA A 8 -11.03 13.46 -14.32
CA ALA A 8 -9.81 13.34 -15.12
C ALA A 8 -9.22 11.90 -15.03
N GLU A 9 -9.35 11.26 -13.86
CA GLU A 9 -8.93 9.87 -13.68
C GLU A 9 -9.75 8.89 -14.53
N ALA A 10 -11.07 9.01 -14.50
CA ALA A 10 -11.96 8.17 -15.32
C ALA A 10 -11.69 8.36 -16.82
N PHE A 11 -11.43 9.58 -17.24
CA PHE A 11 -11.02 9.88 -18.62
C PHE A 11 -9.71 9.20 -18.99
N LEU A 12 -8.68 9.30 -18.13
CA LEU A 12 -7.38 8.68 -18.35
C LEU A 12 -7.48 7.16 -18.39
N LEU A 13 -8.24 6.54 -17.49
CA LEU A 13 -8.46 5.09 -17.48
C LEU A 13 -9.14 4.60 -18.75
N ARG A 14 -10.18 5.29 -19.21
CA ARG A 14 -10.86 4.95 -20.48
C ARG A 14 -9.93 5.08 -21.69
N ARG A 15 -9.11 6.14 -21.72
CA ARG A 15 -8.14 6.35 -22.79
C ARG A 15 -7.09 5.25 -22.80
N ALA A 16 -6.53 4.93 -21.64
CA ALA A 16 -5.54 3.87 -21.47
C ALA A 16 -6.06 2.50 -21.91
N ALA A 17 -7.31 2.17 -21.53
CA ALA A 17 -7.97 0.94 -21.97
C ALA A 17 -8.09 0.83 -23.50
N LYS A 18 -8.34 1.96 -24.18
CA LYS A 18 -8.42 2.01 -25.66
C LYS A 18 -7.04 1.86 -26.33
N THR A 19 -5.99 2.34 -25.70
CA THR A 19 -4.64 2.39 -26.28
C THR A 19 -3.74 1.25 -25.81
N GLY A 20 -4.20 0.39 -24.87
CA GLY A 20 -3.41 -0.69 -24.28
C GLY A 20 -2.30 -0.22 -23.36
N VAL A 21 -2.31 1.06 -22.90
CA VAL A 21 -1.30 1.60 -21.97
C VAL A 21 -1.58 1.10 -20.56
N PRO A 22 -0.59 0.50 -19.84
CA PRO A 22 -0.76 0.04 -18.47
C PRO A 22 -0.70 1.24 -17.48
N ILE A 23 -1.75 2.06 -17.45
CA ILE A 23 -1.78 3.30 -16.66
C ILE A 23 -1.74 3.06 -15.14
N THR A 24 -2.11 1.86 -14.69
CA THR A 24 -2.07 1.44 -13.28
C THR A 24 -1.13 0.27 -13.10
N GLY A 25 -0.44 0.23 -11.97
CA GLY A 25 0.42 -0.89 -11.55
C GLY A 25 0.37 -1.10 -10.05
N SER A 26 0.83 -2.26 -9.59
CA SER A 26 0.99 -2.54 -8.17
C SER A 26 2.33 -3.22 -7.88
N PHE A 27 2.97 -2.82 -6.78
CA PHE A 27 4.14 -3.47 -6.22
C PHE A 27 3.76 -4.15 -4.90
N GLU A 28 3.88 -5.47 -4.87
CA GLU A 28 3.82 -6.27 -3.65
C GLU A 28 5.23 -6.37 -3.07
N LEU A 29 5.62 -5.38 -2.25
CA LEU A 29 7.00 -5.19 -1.79
C LEU A 29 7.52 -6.36 -0.96
N THR A 30 6.63 -7.03 -0.23
CA THR A 30 6.95 -8.18 0.61
C THR A 30 5.70 -9.03 0.87
N PRO A 31 5.78 -10.36 0.87
CA PRO A 31 4.69 -11.22 1.33
C PRO A 31 4.63 -11.31 2.86
N LEU A 32 5.63 -10.78 3.57
CA LEU A 32 5.67 -10.82 5.03
C LEU A 32 4.62 -9.88 5.63
N CYS A 33 3.94 -10.33 6.67
CA CYS A 33 2.95 -9.56 7.39
C CYS A 33 3.02 -9.86 8.89
N ASN A 34 2.75 -8.85 9.70
CA ASN A 34 2.65 -8.97 11.15
C ASN A 34 1.23 -9.36 11.63
N LEU A 35 0.28 -9.50 10.70
CA LEU A 35 -1.04 -10.08 10.94
C LEU A 35 -1.15 -11.46 10.29
N ASN A 36 -2.08 -12.28 10.82
CA ASN A 36 -2.37 -13.60 10.29
C ASN A 36 -3.88 -13.71 9.94
N CYS A 37 -4.30 -12.94 8.93
CA CYS A 37 -5.69 -12.89 8.52
C CYS A 37 -6.10 -14.21 7.85
N LYS A 38 -7.24 -14.78 8.26
CA LYS A 38 -7.74 -16.08 7.76
C LYS A 38 -8.02 -16.07 6.25
N MET A 39 -8.41 -14.91 5.68
CA MET A 39 -8.73 -14.76 4.26
C MET A 39 -7.53 -14.28 3.43
N CYS A 40 -6.34 -14.14 4.01
CA CYS A 40 -5.20 -13.57 3.30
C CYS A 40 -4.61 -14.56 2.30
N TYR A 41 -4.49 -14.14 1.05
CA TYR A 41 -3.91 -14.95 -0.03
C TYR A 41 -2.43 -14.64 -0.31
N VAL A 42 -1.88 -13.56 0.27
CA VAL A 42 -0.51 -13.09 -0.01
C VAL A 42 0.46 -13.49 1.11
N ARG A 43 -0.03 -13.53 2.36
CA ARG A 43 0.83 -13.65 3.53
C ARG A 43 1.64 -14.95 3.53
N MET A 44 2.94 -14.78 3.73
CA MET A 44 3.89 -15.85 4.02
C MET A 44 4.62 -15.55 5.33
N ASN A 45 5.10 -16.59 6.00
CA ASN A 45 6.12 -16.42 7.04
C ASN A 45 7.51 -16.30 6.39
N ARG A 46 8.51 -15.92 7.19
CA ARG A 46 9.88 -15.72 6.68
C ARG A 46 10.46 -16.99 6.06
N THR A 47 10.27 -18.13 6.70
CA THR A 47 10.81 -19.42 6.22
C THR A 47 10.19 -19.83 4.87
N GLU A 48 8.91 -19.58 4.68
CA GLU A 48 8.22 -19.82 3.40
C GLU A 48 8.72 -18.90 2.31
N GLN A 49 8.88 -17.61 2.61
CA GLN A 49 9.37 -16.61 1.67
C GLN A 49 10.82 -16.91 1.23
N GLU A 50 11.71 -17.25 2.16
CA GLU A 50 13.13 -17.57 1.88
C GLU A 50 13.29 -18.80 0.99
N LYS A 51 12.38 -19.78 1.09
CA LYS A 51 12.35 -20.96 0.20
C LYS A 51 11.98 -20.63 -1.24
N ILE A 52 11.22 -19.56 -1.47
CA ILE A 52 10.76 -19.17 -2.81
C ILE A 52 11.79 -18.27 -3.47
N SER A 53 12.13 -17.16 -2.82
CA SER A 53 13.12 -16.20 -3.31
C SER A 53 13.48 -15.18 -2.23
N ARG A 54 14.60 -14.45 -2.42
CA ARG A 54 14.87 -13.25 -1.63
C ARG A 54 13.88 -12.13 -1.95
N LEU A 55 13.73 -11.17 -1.05
CA LEU A 55 13.03 -9.93 -1.36
C LEU A 55 13.83 -9.12 -2.40
N GLN A 56 13.12 -8.45 -3.29
CA GLN A 56 13.72 -7.51 -4.23
C GLN A 56 14.36 -6.34 -3.47
N THR A 57 15.44 -5.79 -4.01
CA THR A 57 16.09 -4.60 -3.43
C THR A 57 15.36 -3.31 -3.82
N ALA A 58 15.72 -2.19 -3.17
CA ALA A 58 15.17 -0.89 -3.54
C ALA A 58 15.54 -0.49 -4.98
N GLU A 59 16.74 -0.84 -5.41
CA GLU A 59 17.27 -0.59 -6.75
C GLU A 59 16.48 -1.37 -7.81
N GLU A 60 16.18 -2.63 -7.54
CA GLU A 60 15.38 -3.48 -8.44
C GLU A 60 13.95 -2.95 -8.58
N TRP A 61 13.31 -2.58 -7.46
CA TRP A 61 12.00 -1.91 -7.50
C TRP A 61 12.03 -0.58 -8.24
N THR A 62 13.11 0.18 -8.06
CA THR A 62 13.30 1.46 -8.73
C THR A 62 13.48 1.30 -10.24
N ALA A 63 14.28 0.31 -10.67
CA ALA A 63 14.46 -0.01 -12.09
C ALA A 63 13.15 -0.51 -12.73
N LEU A 64 12.36 -1.31 -12.02
CA LEU A 64 11.04 -1.74 -12.48
C LEU A 64 10.08 -0.54 -12.60
N ALA A 65 10.11 0.40 -11.65
CA ALA A 65 9.30 1.61 -11.70
C ALA A 65 9.64 2.49 -12.93
N GLU A 66 10.91 2.55 -13.32
CA GLU A 66 11.31 3.26 -14.55
C GLU A 66 10.69 2.63 -15.79
N LYS A 67 10.79 1.31 -15.92
CA LYS A 67 10.18 0.57 -17.05
C LYS A 67 8.66 0.77 -17.09
N LEU A 68 7.99 0.73 -15.94
CA LEU A 68 6.55 0.96 -15.87
C LEU A 68 6.18 2.39 -16.25
N ARG A 69 6.94 3.40 -15.78
CA ARG A 69 6.75 4.79 -16.17
C ARG A 69 6.90 4.96 -17.68
N ASP A 70 7.92 4.37 -18.26
CA ASP A 70 8.18 4.46 -19.71
C ASP A 70 7.10 3.75 -20.53
N ALA A 71 6.47 2.71 -19.97
CA ALA A 71 5.29 2.07 -20.53
C ALA A 71 3.99 2.87 -20.33
N GLY A 72 4.01 3.98 -19.57
CA GLY A 72 2.87 4.87 -19.37
C GLY A 72 2.15 4.72 -18.02
N THR A 73 2.70 3.95 -17.07
CA THR A 73 2.11 3.80 -15.73
C THR A 73 2.20 5.11 -14.96
N LEU A 74 1.04 5.61 -14.55
CA LEU A 74 0.90 6.84 -13.76
C LEU A 74 0.50 6.55 -12.31
N PHE A 75 -0.41 5.61 -12.09
CA PHE A 75 -0.91 5.27 -10.76
C PHE A 75 -0.24 3.99 -10.26
N LEU A 76 0.46 4.08 -9.13
CA LEU A 76 1.15 2.95 -8.53
C LEU A 76 0.62 2.67 -7.13
N LEU A 77 0.19 1.42 -6.91
CA LEU A 77 -0.18 0.91 -5.60
C LEU A 77 1.04 0.24 -4.96
N LEU A 78 1.41 0.66 -3.76
CA LEU A 78 2.36 -0.06 -2.92
C LEU A 78 1.59 -0.90 -1.90
N THR A 79 1.81 -2.21 -1.94
CA THR A 79 1.09 -3.21 -1.16
C THR A 79 2.00 -4.40 -0.83
N GLY A 80 1.42 -5.53 -0.47
CA GLY A 80 2.09 -6.78 -0.13
C GLY A 80 1.38 -7.48 1.01
N GLY A 81 2.10 -8.19 1.87
CA GLY A 81 1.58 -8.61 3.16
C GLY A 81 1.35 -7.38 4.04
N GLU A 82 2.42 -6.78 4.54
CA GLU A 82 2.41 -5.44 5.14
C GLU A 82 3.58 -4.64 4.56
N PRO A 83 3.33 -3.68 3.66
CA PRO A 83 4.40 -2.97 2.97
C PRO A 83 5.33 -2.18 3.89
N LEU A 84 4.84 -1.70 5.05
CA LEU A 84 5.67 -0.97 6.01
C LEU A 84 6.66 -1.87 6.75
N LEU A 85 6.56 -3.19 6.62
CA LEU A 85 7.60 -4.15 7.06
C LEU A 85 8.76 -4.25 6.07
N TYR A 86 8.58 -3.82 4.82
CA TYR A 86 9.66 -3.86 3.86
C TYR A 86 10.75 -2.85 4.24
N PRO A 87 12.01 -3.29 4.50
CA PRO A 87 13.04 -2.43 5.10
C PRO A 87 13.33 -1.17 4.28
N ALA A 88 13.27 -1.27 2.96
CA ALA A 88 13.56 -0.17 2.05
C ALA A 88 12.29 0.55 1.55
N PHE A 89 11.15 0.42 2.23
CA PHE A 89 9.89 1.04 1.81
C PHE A 89 10.04 2.53 1.49
N ARG A 90 10.68 3.30 2.38
CA ARG A 90 10.85 4.75 2.21
C ARG A 90 11.66 5.07 0.94
N ALA A 91 12.72 4.32 0.68
CA ALA A 91 13.54 4.51 -0.51
C ALA A 91 12.74 4.27 -1.79
N VAL A 92 12.03 3.14 -1.88
CA VAL A 92 11.15 2.82 -3.02
C VAL A 92 10.05 3.86 -3.17
N TYR A 93 9.36 4.21 -2.09
CA TYR A 93 8.30 5.21 -2.08
C TYR A 93 8.75 6.56 -2.65
N LEU A 94 9.88 7.08 -2.18
CA LEU A 94 10.44 8.34 -2.66
C LEU A 94 10.92 8.24 -4.11
N ALA A 95 11.53 7.12 -4.49
CA ALA A 95 12.01 6.88 -5.84
C ALA A 95 10.87 6.87 -6.86
N VAL A 96 9.76 6.20 -6.59
CA VAL A 96 8.60 6.16 -7.50
C VAL A 96 7.91 7.51 -7.59
N ARG A 97 7.80 8.25 -6.47
CA ARG A 97 7.26 9.62 -6.49
C ARG A 97 8.12 10.60 -7.26
N LYS A 98 9.45 10.52 -7.11
CA LYS A 98 10.39 11.35 -7.86
C LYS A 98 10.25 11.15 -9.38
N ARG A 99 9.76 10.00 -9.80
CA ARG A 99 9.49 9.68 -11.21
C ARG A 99 8.12 10.16 -11.70
N GLY A 100 7.41 10.94 -10.89
CA GLY A 100 6.10 11.50 -11.24
C GLY A 100 4.92 10.54 -11.07
N MET A 101 5.13 9.35 -10.49
CA MET A 101 4.03 8.41 -10.24
C MET A 101 3.16 8.88 -9.07
N ILE A 102 1.87 8.68 -9.20
CA ILE A 102 0.85 8.97 -8.19
C ILE A 102 0.68 7.72 -7.32
N VAL A 103 1.16 7.78 -6.07
CA VAL A 103 1.26 6.62 -5.19
C VAL A 103 0.05 6.48 -4.28
N THR A 104 -0.51 5.28 -4.24
CA THR A 104 -1.45 4.81 -3.20
C THR A 104 -0.74 3.76 -2.34
N VAL A 105 -1.02 3.72 -1.04
CA VAL A 105 -0.46 2.74 -0.11
C VAL A 105 -1.60 1.95 0.53
N ASN A 106 -1.53 0.61 0.48
CA ASN A 106 -2.40 -0.27 1.24
C ASN A 106 -1.63 -0.80 2.44
N THR A 107 -2.15 -0.61 3.65
CA THR A 107 -1.52 -1.07 4.89
C THR A 107 -2.56 -1.58 5.89
N ASN A 108 -2.18 -2.48 6.76
CA ASN A 108 -3.00 -2.87 7.91
C ASN A 108 -2.99 -1.81 9.04
N GLY A 109 -2.15 -0.79 8.93
CA GLY A 109 -2.07 0.36 9.81
C GLY A 109 -1.39 0.10 11.17
N THR A 110 -1.06 -1.13 11.53
CA THR A 110 -0.54 -1.46 12.87
C THR A 110 0.85 -0.89 13.16
N LEU A 111 1.60 -0.54 12.11
CA LEU A 111 2.94 0.03 12.20
C LEU A 111 2.96 1.56 12.13
N LEU A 112 1.82 2.19 11.86
CA LEU A 112 1.72 3.65 11.81
C LEU A 112 1.96 4.23 13.19
N ASN A 113 3.04 4.98 13.32
CA ASN A 113 3.48 5.71 14.49
C ASN A 113 3.83 7.15 14.12
N GLU A 114 4.32 7.94 15.07
CA GLU A 114 4.66 9.35 14.85
C GLU A 114 5.74 9.54 13.77
N ASP A 115 6.70 8.63 13.68
CA ASP A 115 7.77 8.68 12.67
C ASP A 115 7.22 8.43 11.25
N TRP A 116 6.31 7.45 11.08
CA TRP A 116 5.59 7.25 9.81
C TRP A 116 4.67 8.41 9.48
N ALA A 117 4.01 8.99 10.47
CA ALA A 117 3.18 10.17 10.25
C ALA A 117 3.99 11.38 9.80
N ALA A 118 5.12 11.65 10.44
CA ALA A 118 6.01 12.73 10.03
C ALA A 118 6.54 12.51 8.60
N PHE A 119 6.85 11.25 8.25
CA PHE A 119 7.27 10.91 6.89
C PHE A 119 6.17 11.18 5.86
N PHE A 120 4.94 10.70 6.10
CA PHE A 120 3.82 10.90 5.18
C PHE A 120 3.28 12.33 5.17
N ALA A 121 3.41 13.09 6.25
CA ALA A 121 3.10 14.51 6.27
C ALA A 121 4.00 15.31 5.32
N LYS A 122 5.29 14.97 5.26
CA LYS A 122 6.24 15.58 4.32
C LYS A 122 6.09 15.03 2.89
N ASN A 123 5.63 13.79 2.77
CA ASN A 123 5.55 13.05 1.52
C ASN A 123 4.17 12.41 1.36
N PRO A 124 3.08 13.17 1.22
CA PRO A 124 1.74 12.61 1.23
C PRO A 124 1.51 11.68 0.03
N PRO A 125 0.99 10.46 0.23
CA PRO A 125 0.47 9.65 -0.86
C PRO A 125 -0.82 10.27 -1.38
N ARG A 126 -1.22 9.90 -2.59
CA ARG A 126 -2.55 10.25 -3.09
C ARG A 126 -3.66 9.72 -2.17
N ARG A 127 -3.48 8.50 -1.71
CA ARG A 127 -4.41 7.81 -0.80
C ARG A 127 -3.64 6.79 0.04
N MET A 128 -4.04 6.68 1.30
CA MET A 128 -3.65 5.59 2.18
C MET A 128 -4.90 4.80 2.55
N ASN A 129 -4.97 3.55 2.11
CA ASN A 129 -6.04 2.64 2.46
C ASN A 129 -5.59 1.83 3.67
N VAL A 130 -6.30 2.01 4.79
CA VAL A 130 -6.06 1.26 6.01
C VAL A 130 -7.17 0.21 6.15
N THR A 131 -6.78 -1.07 6.25
CA THR A 131 -7.75 -2.15 6.42
C THR A 131 -8.23 -2.19 7.86
N LEU A 132 -9.55 -2.13 8.05
CA LEU A 132 -10.21 -2.31 9.34
C LEU A 132 -11.14 -3.53 9.25
N TYR A 133 -10.87 -4.56 10.04
CA TYR A 133 -11.63 -5.82 9.99
C TYR A 133 -12.88 -5.82 10.86
N GLY A 134 -13.03 -4.85 11.76
CA GLY A 134 -14.19 -4.75 12.64
C GLY A 134 -14.13 -3.53 13.56
N ALA A 135 -15.29 -3.13 14.07
CA ALA A 135 -15.42 -2.02 15.01
C ALA A 135 -15.06 -2.41 16.47
N SER A 136 -14.95 -3.73 16.75
CA SER A 136 -14.58 -4.24 18.07
C SER A 136 -13.37 -5.16 18.00
N GLY A 137 -12.71 -5.36 19.16
CA GLY A 137 -11.61 -6.30 19.30
C GLY A 137 -12.00 -7.74 18.98
N GLU A 138 -13.20 -8.12 19.32
CA GLU A 138 -13.75 -9.45 19.08
C GLU A 138 -13.89 -9.71 17.57
N THR A 139 -14.55 -8.81 16.84
CA THR A 139 -14.73 -8.92 15.39
C THR A 139 -13.39 -8.91 14.65
N THR A 140 -12.46 -8.06 15.06
CA THR A 140 -11.13 -8.02 14.45
C THR A 140 -10.34 -9.29 14.72
N ASN A 141 -10.38 -9.84 15.94
CA ASN A 141 -9.72 -11.10 16.29
C ASN A 141 -10.32 -12.32 15.59
N HIS A 142 -11.61 -12.24 15.22
CA HIS A 142 -12.24 -13.31 14.44
C HIS A 142 -11.69 -13.39 13.01
N CYS A 143 -11.40 -12.26 12.41
CA CYS A 143 -10.89 -12.13 11.02
C CYS A 143 -9.37 -12.16 10.95
N ALA A 144 -8.70 -11.45 11.85
CA ALA A 144 -7.24 -11.29 11.87
C ALA A 144 -6.68 -11.84 13.19
N VAL A 145 -6.13 -13.04 13.14
CA VAL A 145 -5.56 -13.71 14.32
C VAL A 145 -4.24 -13.06 14.71
N THR A 146 -4.29 -12.02 15.51
CA THR A 146 -3.16 -11.60 16.39
C THR A 146 -3.65 -10.63 17.48
N ARG A 147 -3.45 -10.99 18.72
CA ARG A 147 -3.52 -10.05 19.85
C ARG A 147 -2.27 -9.15 19.79
N PRO A 148 -2.34 -7.90 19.71
CA PRO A 148 -3.21 -6.78 20.02
C PRO A 148 -3.53 -5.86 18.79
N GLY A 149 -3.90 -6.46 17.66
CA GLY A 149 -4.07 -5.74 16.39
C GLY A 149 -5.10 -4.62 16.44
N THR A 150 -6.22 -4.83 17.12
CA THR A 150 -7.36 -3.89 17.10
C THR A 150 -7.05 -2.56 17.76
N GLN A 151 -6.41 -2.55 18.93
CA GLN A 151 -6.06 -1.31 19.60
C GLN A 151 -5.07 -0.49 18.79
N LYS A 152 -4.08 -1.15 18.15
CA LYS A 152 -3.11 -0.49 17.28
C LYS A 152 -3.77 0.04 16.00
N GLN A 153 -4.70 -0.69 15.41
CA GLN A 153 -5.44 -0.23 14.22
C GLN A 153 -6.36 0.95 14.54
N CYS A 154 -7.10 0.90 15.66
CA CYS A 154 -7.93 2.01 16.11
C CYS A 154 -7.07 3.23 16.46
N ALA A 155 -5.94 3.05 17.11
CA ALA A 155 -4.99 4.12 17.40
C ALA A 155 -4.43 4.75 16.13
N ALA A 156 -4.04 3.94 15.14
CA ALA A 156 -3.58 4.40 13.83
C ALA A 156 -4.68 5.19 13.08
N PHE A 157 -5.93 4.74 13.15
CA PHE A 157 -7.05 5.43 12.53
C PHE A 157 -7.35 6.77 13.21
N SER A 158 -7.32 6.82 14.53
CA SER A 158 -7.46 8.06 15.32
C SER A 158 -6.29 9.02 15.07
N PHE A 159 -5.12 8.48 14.84
CA PHE A 159 -3.92 9.21 14.50
C PHE A 159 -4.00 9.82 13.09
N CYS A 160 -4.37 9.03 12.08
CA CYS A 160 -4.59 9.53 10.71
C CYS A 160 -5.63 10.65 10.65
N ARG A 161 -6.72 10.58 11.43
CA ARG A 161 -7.70 11.68 11.52
C ARG A 161 -7.11 12.96 12.11
N ARG A 162 -6.18 12.89 13.06
CA ARG A 162 -5.54 14.05 13.69
C ARG A 162 -4.44 14.68 12.86
N THR A 163 -3.76 13.90 12.02
CA THR A 163 -2.61 14.35 11.20
C THR A 163 -2.98 14.72 9.77
N ALA A 164 -4.28 14.93 9.48
CA ALA A 164 -4.77 15.35 8.18
C ALA A 164 -4.28 14.47 7.01
N CYS A 165 -4.35 13.15 7.17
CA CYS A 165 -4.41 12.25 6.01
C CYS A 165 -5.76 12.52 5.31
N ARG A 166 -5.78 13.54 4.43
CA ARG A 166 -6.93 13.88 3.59
C ARG A 166 -7.02 12.92 2.42
#